data_426d31515cde90f2d8c3d37b0d211d2a
#
_entry.id   426d31515cde90f2d8c3d37b0d211d2a
#
_cell.length_a   1.000
_cell.length_b   1.000
_cell.length_c   1.000
_cell.angle_alpha   90.00
_cell.angle_beta   90.00
_cell.angle_gamma   90.00
#
_symmetry.space_group_name_H-M   'P 1'
#
loop_
_entity.id
_entity.type
_entity.pdbx_description
1 polymer ?
#
loop_
_entity_poly.entity_id
_entity_poly.type
_entity_poly.pdbx_seq_one_letter_code
_entity_poly.pdbx_strand_id
1 'polypeptide(L)'
;MNVPIKLIGNGKAPVYKSAGASCLDCYARLDDTEVILPKERARIPLGFAMELPEGYEAVIRPRSGMTSAGVDTAIGTIDSDYRGEVCACLINNSTIRAIVKNGDRVCQMKIQRAEVITIVVTDELTDTERGSNGFGSTGR
;
A
#
# COMPACT_ATOMS: atom_id res chain seq x y z
N MET A 1 -0.99 -20.05 5.39
CA MET A 1 -2.13 -19.18 5.77
C MET A 1 -3.00 -18.96 4.54
N ASN A 2 -4.31 -19.10 4.66
CA ASN A 2 -5.26 -18.78 3.59
C ASN A 2 -5.94 -17.45 3.93
N VAL A 3 -6.08 -16.58 2.92
CA VAL A 3 -6.75 -15.29 3.04
C VAL A 3 -7.90 -15.28 2.04
N PRO A 4 -9.16 -15.29 2.51
CA PRO A 4 -10.32 -15.18 1.65
C PRO A 4 -10.32 -13.86 0.90
N ILE A 5 -10.61 -13.90 -0.41
CA ILE A 5 -10.74 -12.73 -1.27
C ILE A 5 -12.07 -12.80 -2.02
N LYS A 6 -12.83 -11.72 -1.97
CA LYS A 6 -14.05 -11.51 -2.76
C LYS A 6 -13.71 -10.57 -3.91
N LEU A 7 -13.87 -11.04 -5.15
CA LEU A 7 -13.72 -10.19 -6.33
C LEU A 7 -14.94 -9.26 -6.48
N ILE A 8 -14.70 -8.06 -7.00
CA ILE A 8 -15.69 -7.01 -7.22
C ILE A 8 -15.67 -6.62 -8.69
N GLY A 9 -16.81 -6.73 -9.35
CA GLY A 9 -16.94 -6.47 -10.79
C GLY A 9 -15.99 -7.35 -11.60
N ASN A 10 -15.24 -6.73 -12.51
CA ASN A 10 -14.22 -7.36 -13.35
C ASN A 10 -12.81 -7.37 -12.70
N GLY A 11 -12.75 -7.25 -11.36
CA GLY A 11 -11.51 -7.24 -10.60
C GLY A 11 -10.71 -8.53 -10.74
N LYS A 12 -9.42 -8.44 -10.44
CA LYS A 12 -8.48 -9.58 -10.46
C LYS A 12 -7.90 -9.81 -9.07
N ALA A 13 -7.72 -11.08 -8.71
CA ALA A 13 -7.02 -11.42 -7.49
C ALA A 13 -5.56 -10.94 -7.56
N PRO A 14 -5.01 -10.40 -6.45
CA PRO A 14 -3.58 -10.09 -6.37
C PRO A 14 -2.75 -11.38 -6.44
N VAL A 15 -1.58 -11.33 -7.09
CA VAL A 15 -0.76 -12.52 -7.33
C VAL A 15 0.73 -12.29 -7.09
N TYR A 16 1.44 -13.30 -6.59
CA TYR A 16 2.89 -13.35 -6.63
C TYR A 16 3.36 -13.63 -8.05
N LYS A 17 4.25 -12.80 -8.59
CA LYS A 17 4.78 -12.96 -9.96
C LYS A 17 5.99 -13.89 -10.07
N SER A 18 6.63 -14.20 -8.97
CA SER A 18 7.72 -15.17 -8.89
C SER A 18 7.70 -15.89 -7.55
N ALA A 19 8.36 -17.05 -7.47
CA ALA A 19 8.43 -17.85 -6.23
C ALA A 19 9.10 -17.11 -5.06
N GLY A 20 10.01 -16.17 -5.35
CA GLY A 20 10.69 -15.35 -4.35
C GLY A 20 10.08 -13.97 -4.11
N ALA A 21 8.93 -13.65 -4.73
CA ALA A 21 8.30 -12.35 -4.54
C ALA A 21 7.80 -12.17 -3.11
N SER A 22 8.11 -11.02 -2.50
CA SER A 22 7.66 -10.66 -1.14
C SER A 22 6.29 -9.99 -1.12
N CYS A 23 5.81 -9.51 -2.27
CA CYS A 23 4.55 -8.79 -2.41
C CYS A 23 3.73 -9.37 -3.56
N LEU A 24 2.41 -9.24 -3.44
CA LEU A 24 1.46 -9.56 -4.51
C LEU A 24 1.28 -8.33 -5.39
N ASP A 25 1.35 -8.48 -6.71
CA ASP A 25 0.95 -7.43 -7.66
C ASP A 25 -0.57 -7.25 -7.63
N CYS A 26 -1.01 -5.99 -7.58
CA CYS A 26 -2.41 -5.59 -7.61
C CYS A 26 -2.74 -4.83 -8.89
N TYR A 27 -3.96 -5.00 -9.37
CA TYR A 27 -4.42 -4.52 -10.67
C TYR A 27 -5.50 -3.46 -10.50
N ALA A 28 -5.48 -2.43 -11.33
CA ALA A 28 -6.56 -1.47 -11.41
C ALA A 28 -7.86 -2.14 -11.90
N ARG A 29 -8.98 -1.81 -11.25
CA ARG A 29 -10.32 -2.15 -11.71
C ARG A 29 -11.04 -0.84 -12.04
N LEU A 30 -11.13 -0.54 -13.31
CA LEU A 30 -11.67 0.73 -13.82
C LEU A 30 -12.69 0.42 -14.91
N ASP A 31 -13.76 1.22 -14.98
CA ASP A 31 -14.71 1.19 -16.08
C ASP A 31 -14.20 2.04 -17.25
N ASP A 32 -13.57 3.18 -16.94
CA ASP A 32 -12.93 4.09 -17.90
C ASP A 32 -11.45 4.28 -17.56
N THR A 33 -10.70 4.79 -18.54
CA THR A 33 -9.30 5.16 -18.36
C THR A 33 -9.17 6.33 -17.37
N GLU A 34 -8.36 6.18 -16.35
CA GLU A 34 -8.03 7.25 -15.40
C GLU A 34 -6.82 8.04 -15.88
N VAL A 35 -6.94 9.38 -15.89
CA VAL A 35 -5.85 10.30 -16.25
C VAL A 35 -5.48 11.14 -15.03
N ILE A 36 -4.25 10.98 -14.56
CA ILE A 36 -3.73 11.71 -13.40
C ILE A 36 -2.76 12.79 -13.91
N LEU A 37 -3.13 14.05 -13.79
CA LEU A 37 -2.29 15.17 -14.21
C LEU A 37 -1.06 15.32 -13.28
N PRO A 38 -0.01 16.03 -13.72
CA PRO A 38 1.14 16.33 -12.87
C PRO A 38 0.73 16.96 -11.53
N LYS A 39 1.29 16.43 -10.42
CA LYS A 39 0.99 16.83 -9.02
C LYS A 39 -0.39 16.45 -8.50
N GLU A 40 -1.20 15.80 -9.31
CA GLU A 40 -2.47 15.24 -8.87
C GLU A 40 -2.33 13.81 -8.31
N ARG A 41 -3.41 13.36 -7.70
CA ARG A 41 -3.55 12.00 -7.16
C ARG A 41 -4.93 11.44 -7.52
N ALA A 42 -4.99 10.11 -7.63
CA ALA A 42 -6.23 9.40 -7.87
C ALA A 42 -6.32 8.17 -6.96
N ARG A 43 -7.53 7.87 -6.48
CA ARG A 43 -7.83 6.64 -5.78
C ARG A 43 -8.27 5.59 -6.79
N ILE A 44 -7.47 4.55 -6.97
CA ILE A 44 -7.69 3.48 -7.93
C ILE A 44 -8.25 2.26 -7.20
N PRO A 45 -9.49 1.84 -7.46
CA PRO A 45 -10.03 0.60 -6.95
C PRO A 45 -9.28 -0.59 -7.53
N LEU A 46 -9.07 -1.63 -6.72
CA LEU A 46 -8.31 -2.82 -7.10
C LEU A 46 -9.19 -4.03 -7.41
N GLY A 47 -10.51 -3.89 -7.28
CA GLY A 47 -11.47 -4.91 -7.67
C GLY A 47 -11.54 -6.11 -6.75
N PHE A 48 -11.16 -5.96 -5.48
CA PHE A 48 -11.32 -7.02 -4.49
C PHE A 48 -11.50 -6.46 -3.07
N ALA A 49 -12.17 -7.24 -2.23
CA ALA A 49 -12.18 -7.13 -0.78
C ALA A 49 -11.53 -8.38 -0.19
N MET A 50 -11.04 -8.31 1.03
CA MET A 50 -10.33 -9.42 1.68
C MET A 50 -10.71 -9.57 3.14
N GLU A 51 -10.45 -10.77 3.68
CA GLU A 51 -10.61 -11.09 5.08
C GLU A 51 -9.26 -11.53 5.64
N LEU A 52 -8.60 -10.63 6.36
CA LEU A 52 -7.33 -10.92 7.03
C LEU A 52 -7.60 -11.57 8.39
N PRO A 53 -6.78 -12.54 8.81
CA PRO A 53 -6.80 -13.03 10.18
C PRO A 53 -6.43 -11.92 11.16
N GLU A 54 -6.99 -11.98 12.37
CA GLU A 54 -6.57 -11.13 13.48
C GLU A 54 -5.05 -11.20 13.71
N GLY A 55 -4.42 -10.09 14.05
CA GLY A 55 -2.97 -9.96 14.20
C GLY A 55 -2.21 -9.87 12.87
N TYR A 56 -2.92 -9.63 11.76
CA TYR A 56 -2.32 -9.35 10.45
C TYR A 56 -2.89 -8.08 9.84
N GLU A 57 -2.08 -7.44 9.01
CA GLU A 57 -2.44 -6.31 8.17
C GLU A 57 -2.00 -6.54 6.73
N ALA A 58 -2.63 -5.87 5.78
CA ALA A 58 -2.09 -5.76 4.44
C ALA A 58 -1.61 -4.33 4.19
N VAL A 59 -0.43 -4.20 3.56
CA VAL A 59 0.18 -2.90 3.28
C VAL A 59 0.31 -2.72 1.77
N ILE A 60 -0.35 -1.70 1.25
CA ILE A 60 -0.19 -1.25 -0.13
C ILE A 60 1.13 -0.50 -0.25
N ARG A 61 1.90 -0.83 -1.27
CA ARG A 61 3.24 -0.29 -1.53
C ARG A 61 3.40 0.12 -2.99
N PRO A 62 4.28 1.09 -3.28
CA PRO A 62 4.61 1.46 -4.66
C PRO A 62 5.33 0.32 -5.38
N ARG A 63 5.23 0.33 -6.71
CA ARG A 63 6.02 -0.53 -7.59
C ARG A 63 7.18 0.28 -8.16
N SER A 64 8.40 -0.28 -8.11
CA SER A 64 9.63 0.39 -8.53
C SER A 64 9.56 0.95 -9.96
N GLY A 65 8.98 0.20 -10.91
CA GLY A 65 8.83 0.66 -12.29
C GLY A 65 7.91 1.87 -12.45
N MET A 66 6.84 1.97 -11.63
CA MET A 66 5.96 3.14 -11.63
C MET A 66 6.62 4.33 -10.93
N THR A 67 7.26 4.11 -9.78
CA THR A 67 8.01 5.15 -9.07
C THR A 67 9.12 5.74 -9.94
N SER A 68 9.87 4.90 -10.67
CA SER A 68 10.89 5.35 -11.61
C SER A 68 10.33 6.17 -12.77
N ALA A 69 9.08 5.94 -13.16
CA ALA A 69 8.36 6.74 -14.14
C ALA A 69 7.68 8.00 -13.53
N GLY A 70 7.90 8.26 -12.25
CA GLY A 70 7.34 9.41 -11.53
C GLY A 70 5.90 9.22 -11.03
N VAL A 71 5.36 8.01 -11.07
CA VAL A 71 4.04 7.71 -10.49
C VAL A 71 4.22 6.86 -9.25
N ASP A 72 3.93 7.44 -8.10
CA ASP A 72 4.06 6.79 -6.82
C ASP A 72 2.73 6.25 -6.32
N THR A 73 2.80 5.36 -5.34
CA THR A 73 1.63 4.87 -4.61
C THR A 73 1.82 5.23 -3.14
N ALA A 74 0.86 5.94 -2.56
CA ALA A 74 0.85 6.16 -1.13
C ALA A 74 0.81 4.82 -0.39
N ILE A 75 1.60 4.70 0.68
CA ILE A 75 1.50 3.55 1.57
C ILE A 75 0.13 3.59 2.23
N GLY A 76 -0.60 2.49 2.16
CA GLY A 76 -1.91 2.32 2.78
C GLY A 76 -1.95 1.05 3.60
N THR A 77 -2.52 1.12 4.78
CA THR A 77 -2.75 -0.04 5.64
C THR A 77 -4.20 -0.50 5.48
N ILE A 78 -4.38 -1.81 5.38
CA ILE A 78 -5.68 -2.47 5.38
C ILE A 78 -5.75 -3.31 6.67
N ASP A 79 -6.65 -2.92 7.54
CA ASP A 79 -6.87 -3.55 8.84
C ASP A 79 -7.56 -4.91 8.68
N SER A 80 -7.39 -5.78 9.66
CA SER A 80 -7.95 -7.14 9.62
C SER A 80 -9.49 -7.17 9.62
N ASP A 81 -10.14 -6.14 10.14
CA ASP A 81 -11.60 -6.00 10.20
C ASP A 81 -12.17 -5.21 9.01
N TYR A 82 -11.36 -4.68 8.09
CA TYR A 82 -11.84 -3.99 6.89
C TYR A 82 -12.41 -4.98 5.88
N ARG A 83 -13.64 -4.72 5.40
CA ARG A 83 -14.36 -5.56 4.42
C ARG A 83 -14.74 -4.80 3.14
N GLY A 84 -14.30 -3.55 3.00
CA GLY A 84 -14.54 -2.75 1.80
C GLY A 84 -13.61 -3.12 0.64
N GLU A 85 -13.87 -2.54 -0.53
CA GLU A 85 -12.98 -2.67 -1.69
C GLU A 85 -11.63 -2.04 -1.39
N VAL A 86 -10.55 -2.80 -1.62
CA VAL A 86 -9.19 -2.30 -1.48
C VAL A 86 -8.88 -1.33 -2.61
N CYS A 87 -8.31 -0.19 -2.26
CA CYS A 87 -7.91 0.85 -3.21
C CYS A 87 -6.44 1.22 -3.02
N ALA A 88 -5.83 1.69 -4.11
CA ALA A 88 -4.52 2.34 -4.08
C ALA A 88 -4.65 3.83 -4.36
N CYS A 89 -3.92 4.67 -3.65
CA CYS A 89 -3.81 6.10 -3.94
C CYS A 89 -2.54 6.33 -4.78
N LEU A 90 -2.70 6.59 -6.07
CA LEU A 90 -1.60 6.94 -6.97
C LEU A 90 -1.35 8.45 -6.94
N ILE A 91 -0.07 8.83 -6.99
CA ILE A 91 0.41 10.20 -6.96
C ILE A 91 1.30 10.42 -8.18
N ASN A 92 0.93 11.35 -9.05
CA ASN A 92 1.76 11.69 -10.20
C ASN A 92 2.76 12.80 -9.84
N ASN A 93 3.99 12.41 -9.53
CA ASN A 93 5.11 13.30 -9.25
C ASN A 93 5.89 13.70 -10.51
N SER A 94 5.52 13.19 -11.69
CA SER A 94 6.15 13.52 -12.96
C SER A 94 5.70 14.88 -13.51
N THR A 95 6.24 15.28 -14.66
CA THR A 95 5.86 16.49 -15.39
C THR A 95 4.86 16.25 -16.51
N ILE A 96 4.47 15.00 -16.75
CA ILE A 96 3.51 14.59 -17.77
C ILE A 96 2.32 13.87 -17.14
N ARG A 97 1.19 13.83 -17.85
CA ARG A 97 0.04 13.06 -17.40
C ARG A 97 0.36 11.56 -17.30
N ALA A 98 -0.09 10.91 -16.26
CA ALA A 98 -0.09 9.46 -16.13
C ALA A 98 -1.45 8.91 -16.58
N ILE A 99 -1.43 7.76 -17.26
CA ILE A 99 -2.63 7.09 -17.77
C ILE A 99 -2.69 5.72 -17.13
N VAL A 100 -3.81 5.41 -16.48
CA VAL A 100 -4.08 4.11 -15.85
C VAL A 100 -5.29 3.48 -16.54
N LYS A 101 -5.12 2.26 -17.03
CA LYS A 101 -6.17 1.49 -17.68
C LYS A 101 -6.60 0.32 -16.81
N ASN A 102 -7.81 -0.17 -17.06
CA ASN A 102 -8.28 -1.39 -16.40
C ASN A 102 -7.30 -2.56 -16.60
N GLY A 103 -6.94 -3.23 -15.52
CA GLY A 103 -6.00 -4.34 -15.53
C GLY A 103 -4.52 -3.96 -15.48
N ASP A 104 -4.17 -2.69 -15.44
CA ASP A 104 -2.80 -2.26 -15.21
C ASP A 104 -2.35 -2.64 -13.80
N ARG A 105 -1.08 -3.05 -13.67
CA ARG A 105 -0.47 -3.31 -12.36
C ARG A 105 -0.05 -1.99 -11.74
N VAL A 106 -0.81 -1.50 -10.76
CA VAL A 106 -0.68 -0.15 -10.22
C VAL A 106 0.05 -0.07 -8.87
N CYS A 107 0.01 -1.15 -8.10
CA CYS A 107 0.70 -1.22 -6.82
C CYS A 107 1.06 -2.67 -6.49
N GLN A 108 1.69 -2.86 -5.37
CA GLN A 108 1.92 -4.18 -4.78
C GLN A 108 1.44 -4.19 -3.33
N MET A 109 1.08 -5.37 -2.83
CA MET A 109 0.53 -5.56 -1.49
C MET A 109 1.36 -6.60 -0.73
N LYS A 110 1.69 -6.29 0.52
CA LYS A 110 2.34 -7.23 1.45
C LYS A 110 1.39 -7.52 2.60
N ILE A 111 1.19 -8.81 2.92
CA ILE A 111 0.53 -9.23 4.15
C ILE A 111 1.61 -9.50 5.17
N GLN A 112 1.46 -8.93 6.36
CA GLN A 112 2.43 -9.05 7.45
C GLN A 112 1.74 -9.07 8.81
N ARG A 113 2.47 -9.43 9.87
CA ARG A 113 1.95 -9.36 11.23
C ARG A 113 1.79 -7.91 11.66
N ALA A 114 0.69 -7.64 12.37
CA ALA A 114 0.43 -6.40 13.06
C ALA A 114 0.50 -6.67 14.57
N GLU A 115 1.53 -6.13 15.22
CA GLU A 115 1.68 -6.26 16.67
C GLU A 115 0.70 -5.32 17.37
N VAL A 116 -0.11 -5.88 18.27
CA VAL A 116 -1.02 -5.11 19.10
C VAL A 116 -0.34 -4.85 20.44
N ILE A 117 -0.14 -3.57 20.76
CA ILE A 117 0.50 -3.14 21.99
C ILE A 117 -0.51 -2.47 22.92
N THR A 118 -0.22 -2.51 24.21
CA THR A 118 -0.91 -1.67 25.21
C THR A 118 -0.08 -0.44 25.48
N ILE A 119 -0.67 0.73 25.27
CA ILE A 119 -0.04 2.00 25.59
C ILE A 119 -0.20 2.26 27.10
N VAL A 120 0.93 2.46 27.78
CA VAL A 120 0.97 2.86 29.18
C VAL A 120 1.56 4.27 29.24
N VAL A 121 0.75 5.23 29.70
CA VAL A 121 1.21 6.59 29.91
C VAL A 121 2.07 6.64 31.17
N THR A 122 3.27 7.24 31.05
CA THR A 122 4.21 7.43 32.16
C THR A 122 4.80 8.85 32.11
N ASP A 123 5.22 9.35 33.24
CA ASP A 123 5.85 10.68 33.34
C ASP A 123 7.32 10.64 32.92
N GLU A 124 7.95 9.46 32.99
CA GLU A 124 9.38 9.29 32.69
C GLU A 124 9.64 8.08 31.82
N LEU A 125 10.62 8.19 30.95
CA LEU A 125 11.19 7.09 30.15
C LEU A 125 12.60 6.79 30.61
N THR A 126 13.07 5.57 30.36
CA THR A 126 14.46 5.19 30.66
C THR A 126 15.44 5.97 29.79
N ASP A 127 16.57 6.35 30.37
CA ASP A 127 17.66 6.99 29.65
C ASP A 127 18.33 6.04 28.64
N THR A 128 18.80 6.62 27.52
CA THR A 128 19.57 5.91 26.51
C THR A 128 20.74 6.79 26.07
N GLU A 129 21.79 6.17 25.50
CA GLU A 129 22.94 6.89 24.93
C GLU A 129 22.51 7.91 23.86
N ARG A 130 21.49 7.61 23.06
CA ARG A 130 20.94 8.53 22.07
C ARG A 130 20.11 9.66 22.68
N GLY A 131 19.42 9.41 23.77
CA GLY A 131 18.50 10.37 24.41
C GLY A 131 17.48 10.95 23.43
N SER A 132 17.32 12.25 23.43
CA SER A 132 16.43 13.02 22.56
C SER A 132 17.04 13.39 21.20
N ASN A 133 18.26 12.97 20.91
CA ASN A 133 18.95 13.32 19.66
C ASN A 133 18.30 12.66 18.43
N GLY A 134 17.95 13.48 17.42
CA GLY A 134 17.32 13.05 16.19
C GLY A 134 17.67 14.00 15.04
N PHE A 135 16.94 13.87 13.92
CA PHE A 135 17.01 14.78 12.77
C PHE A 135 18.44 15.06 12.23
N GLY A 136 19.28 14.02 12.17
CA GLY A 136 20.64 14.12 11.64
C GLY A 136 21.70 14.46 12.69
N SER A 137 21.41 14.34 13.98
CA SER A 137 22.37 14.56 15.09
C SER A 137 23.60 13.63 15.02
N THR A 138 23.55 12.53 14.25
CA THR A 138 24.68 11.59 14.02
C THR A 138 25.55 11.94 12.81
N GLY A 139 25.33 13.11 12.19
CA GLY A 139 26.07 13.57 11.03
C GLY A 139 25.53 13.06 9.67
N ARG A 140 26.14 13.50 8.60
CA ARG A 140 25.94 13.01 7.21
C ARG A 140 27.10 12.13 6.80
#